data_bd9eb0e4270bb9bef6ea042df554fc9a
#
_entry.id   bd9eb0e4270bb9bef6ea042df554fc9a
#
_cell.length_a   1.000
_cell.length_b   1.000
_cell.length_c   1.000
_cell.angle_alpha   90.00
_cell.angle_beta   90.00
_cell.angle_gamma   90.00
#
_symmetry.space_group_name_H-M   'P 1'
#
loop_
_entity.id
_entity.type
_entity.pdbx_description
1 polymer ?
#
loop_
_entity_poly.entity_id
_entity_poly.type
_entity_poly.pdbx_seq_one_letter_code
_entity_poly.pdbx_strand_id
1 'polypeptide(L)'
;MKNQLMNMLEMRKNEMIQIRRYLHENPELSFKEEKTAQYIIDFYKGKDVDIQTNVGNGLGIIVTIEGGKPGKTIGLRADFDALPILEETEVPFRSKNEGVMHACGHDGHTAYLLVLADCLIQLKSSLPGTIKIIHQHAEEVPPGGAKSIVESGVLDDLEAVFGTHLFPSHPAGEVGYRSGYSMAGRTYFKLGIKGVGGHGSSPHLANDAIVAGSHFVTAVQTVISRRLNPFDMGVVTIGSFDGKGSFNVIKDRIEIEGDVRYMTEETQQLINKEIHRIVKGIETEFDVQCELLYMPDYPPLYNDPKMTEFVKNSLQNMNDPDIKQVLEFPMFSGSEDFSYYAEKTPGCFFYIGCKPKGVEKVYFNHHPKFDIDEDALLIAAKSVAQVVCSFYELD
;
A
#
# COMPACT_ATOMS: atom_id res chain seq x y z
N MET A 1 -28.40 -5.14 15.92
CA MET A 1 -27.78 -5.30 14.59
C MET A 1 -26.36 -5.82 14.68
N LYS A 2 -25.50 -5.27 15.54
CA LYS A 2 -24.10 -5.68 15.72
C LYS A 2 -23.94 -7.19 15.97
N ASN A 3 -24.66 -7.76 16.96
CA ASN A 3 -24.57 -9.20 17.26
C ASN A 3 -24.95 -10.08 16.07
N GLN A 4 -25.95 -9.66 15.29
CA GLN A 4 -26.37 -10.38 14.09
C GLN A 4 -25.26 -10.35 13.02
N LEU A 5 -24.63 -9.19 12.79
CA LEU A 5 -23.51 -9.03 11.86
C LEU A 5 -22.32 -9.90 12.26
N MET A 6 -21.91 -9.87 13.54
CA MET A 6 -20.82 -10.70 14.06
C MET A 6 -21.08 -12.20 13.87
N ASN A 7 -22.27 -12.66 14.22
CA ASN A 7 -22.67 -14.06 14.02
C ASN A 7 -22.66 -14.48 12.52
N MET A 8 -23.12 -13.59 11.63
CA MET A 8 -23.06 -13.85 10.18
C MET A 8 -21.62 -14.00 9.69
N LEU A 9 -20.70 -13.15 10.17
CA LEU A 9 -19.27 -13.24 9.81
C LEU A 9 -18.65 -14.55 10.31
N GLU A 10 -18.93 -14.95 11.56
CA GLU A 10 -18.45 -16.22 12.11
C GLU A 10 -18.91 -17.43 11.29
N MET A 11 -20.19 -17.49 10.92
CA MET A 11 -20.72 -18.57 10.09
C MET A 11 -20.10 -18.63 8.69
N ARG A 12 -19.56 -17.49 8.20
CA ARG A 12 -19.01 -17.36 6.86
C ARG A 12 -17.47 -17.34 6.81
N LYS A 13 -16.80 -17.68 7.92
CA LYS A 13 -15.33 -17.75 7.97
C LYS A 13 -14.75 -18.63 6.85
N ASN A 14 -15.33 -19.81 6.65
CA ASN A 14 -14.86 -20.74 5.61
C ASN A 14 -15.03 -20.16 4.20
N GLU A 15 -16.04 -19.36 3.96
CA GLU A 15 -16.23 -18.67 2.68
C GLU A 15 -15.13 -17.65 2.42
N MET A 16 -14.74 -16.84 3.44
CA MET A 16 -13.59 -15.94 3.34
C MET A 16 -12.31 -16.69 2.94
N ILE A 17 -12.06 -17.83 3.61
CA ILE A 17 -10.90 -18.70 3.30
C ILE A 17 -10.96 -19.23 1.87
N GLN A 18 -12.12 -19.67 1.40
CA GLN A 18 -12.29 -20.17 0.02
C GLN A 18 -12.06 -19.07 -1.00
N ILE A 19 -12.60 -17.86 -0.77
CA ILE A 19 -12.39 -16.70 -1.64
C ILE A 19 -10.89 -16.34 -1.67
N ARG A 20 -10.24 -16.21 -0.51
CA ARG A 20 -8.80 -15.93 -0.41
C ARG A 20 -7.98 -16.93 -1.22
N ARG A 21 -8.23 -18.22 -1.04
CA ARG A 21 -7.48 -19.28 -1.73
C ARG A 21 -7.72 -19.26 -3.25
N TYR A 22 -8.95 -18.98 -3.68
CA TYR A 22 -9.24 -18.81 -5.11
C TYR A 22 -8.47 -17.64 -5.72
N LEU A 23 -8.44 -16.48 -5.04
CA LEU A 23 -7.69 -15.31 -5.48
C LEU A 23 -6.18 -15.59 -5.48
N HIS A 24 -5.68 -16.27 -4.44
CA HIS A 24 -4.28 -16.68 -4.34
C HIS A 24 -3.83 -17.60 -5.46
N GLU A 25 -4.69 -18.52 -5.90
CA GLU A 25 -4.43 -19.39 -7.05
C GLU A 25 -4.45 -18.67 -8.40
N ASN A 26 -5.11 -17.52 -8.49
CA ASN A 26 -5.35 -16.78 -9.73
C ASN A 26 -4.90 -15.30 -9.63
N PRO A 27 -3.68 -15.01 -9.16
CA PRO A 27 -3.22 -13.65 -8.95
C PRO A 27 -2.98 -12.93 -10.27
N GLU A 28 -3.23 -11.63 -10.31
CA GLU A 28 -2.97 -10.78 -11.46
C GLU A 28 -2.16 -9.55 -11.04
N LEU A 29 -1.26 -9.10 -11.92
CA LEU A 29 -0.40 -7.94 -11.66
C LEU A 29 -1.19 -6.63 -11.67
N SER A 30 -0.67 -5.63 -10.97
CA SER A 30 -1.18 -4.25 -10.97
C SER A 30 -1.48 -3.76 -12.39
N PHE A 31 -2.63 -3.12 -12.56
CA PHE A 31 -3.20 -2.66 -13.84
C PHE A 31 -3.56 -3.77 -14.86
N LYS A 32 -3.58 -5.03 -14.44
CA LYS A 32 -3.93 -6.18 -15.29
C LYS A 32 -4.90 -7.15 -14.60
N GLU A 33 -5.57 -6.72 -13.54
CA GLU A 33 -6.42 -7.53 -12.67
C GLU A 33 -7.83 -7.74 -13.25
N GLU A 34 -7.93 -8.03 -14.55
CA GLU A 34 -9.21 -8.11 -15.27
C GLU A 34 -10.12 -9.23 -14.74
N LYS A 35 -9.56 -10.43 -14.50
CA LYS A 35 -10.33 -11.58 -13.98
C LYS A 35 -10.68 -11.42 -12.51
N THR A 36 -9.79 -10.82 -11.74
CA THR A 36 -10.01 -10.50 -10.33
C THR A 36 -11.12 -9.47 -10.19
N ALA A 37 -11.09 -8.39 -10.98
CA ALA A 37 -12.15 -7.40 -11.04
C ALA A 37 -13.50 -8.04 -11.46
N GLN A 38 -13.50 -8.90 -12.48
CA GLN A 38 -14.70 -9.60 -12.91
C GLN A 38 -15.25 -10.52 -11.82
N TYR A 39 -14.37 -11.24 -11.09
CA TYR A 39 -14.76 -12.06 -9.96
C TYR A 39 -15.47 -11.25 -8.86
N ILE A 40 -14.93 -10.07 -8.54
CA ILE A 40 -15.53 -9.15 -7.57
C ILE A 40 -16.90 -8.67 -8.06
N ILE A 41 -17.02 -8.27 -9.32
CA ILE A 41 -18.28 -7.83 -9.93
C ILE A 41 -19.33 -8.97 -9.89
N ASP A 42 -18.94 -10.19 -10.26
CA ASP A 42 -19.83 -11.35 -10.26
C ASP A 42 -20.30 -11.73 -8.85
N PHE A 43 -19.47 -11.49 -7.82
CA PHE A 43 -19.87 -11.71 -6.43
C PHE A 43 -21.05 -10.83 -6.00
N TYR A 44 -21.16 -9.62 -6.55
CA TYR A 44 -22.28 -8.70 -6.26
C TYR A 44 -23.48 -8.87 -7.19
N LYS A 45 -23.39 -9.72 -8.20
CA LYS A 45 -24.45 -9.90 -9.19
C LYS A 45 -25.76 -10.36 -8.53
N GLY A 46 -26.82 -9.64 -8.81
CA GLY A 46 -28.17 -9.92 -8.26
C GLY A 46 -28.36 -9.47 -6.82
N LYS A 47 -27.39 -8.82 -6.20
CA LYS A 47 -27.55 -8.16 -4.90
C LYS A 47 -28.12 -6.74 -5.09
N ASP A 48 -28.86 -6.28 -4.10
CA ASP A 48 -29.52 -4.96 -4.14
C ASP A 48 -28.55 -3.84 -3.72
N VAL A 49 -27.65 -3.51 -4.64
CA VAL A 49 -26.61 -2.47 -4.51
C VAL A 49 -26.34 -1.79 -5.85
N ASP A 50 -25.84 -0.56 -5.81
CA ASP A 50 -25.26 0.09 -6.98
C ASP A 50 -23.78 -0.30 -7.13
N ILE A 51 -23.35 -0.61 -8.35
CA ILE A 51 -21.98 -1.02 -8.67
C ILE A 51 -21.45 -0.14 -9.79
N GLN A 52 -20.42 0.63 -9.48
CA GLN A 52 -19.66 1.40 -10.47
C GLN A 52 -18.36 0.66 -10.74
N THR A 53 -18.13 0.32 -12.00
CA THR A 53 -16.96 -0.42 -12.48
C THR A 53 -16.04 0.48 -13.29
N ASN A 54 -14.78 0.07 -13.48
CA ASN A 54 -13.76 0.83 -14.21
C ASN A 54 -13.53 2.25 -13.64
N VAL A 55 -13.69 2.40 -12.34
CA VAL A 55 -13.47 3.68 -11.65
C VAL A 55 -11.98 3.99 -11.62
N GLY A 56 -11.62 5.25 -11.83
CA GLY A 56 -10.25 5.71 -11.67
C GLY A 56 -9.31 5.27 -12.79
N ASN A 57 -9.74 5.36 -14.06
CA ASN A 57 -8.91 5.01 -15.23
C ASN A 57 -8.34 3.59 -15.22
N GLY A 58 -8.99 2.65 -14.51
CA GLY A 58 -8.52 1.29 -14.34
C GLY A 58 -9.63 0.33 -14.00
N LEU A 59 -9.35 -0.60 -13.10
CA LEU A 59 -10.23 -1.70 -12.71
C LEU A 59 -10.90 -1.46 -11.34
N GLY A 60 -10.86 -0.23 -10.80
CA GLY A 60 -11.50 0.11 -9.54
C GLY A 60 -13.00 -0.14 -9.56
N ILE A 61 -13.54 -0.66 -8.45
CA ILE A 61 -14.95 -0.99 -8.29
C ILE A 61 -15.46 -0.34 -7.01
N ILE A 62 -16.54 0.44 -7.14
CA ILE A 62 -17.21 1.04 -6.00
C ILE A 62 -18.60 0.41 -5.87
N VAL A 63 -18.86 -0.21 -4.72
CA VAL A 63 -20.17 -0.77 -4.40
C VAL A 63 -20.84 0.08 -3.34
N THR A 64 -21.96 0.67 -3.69
CA THR A 64 -22.73 1.56 -2.79
C THR A 64 -23.86 0.80 -2.11
N ILE A 65 -23.78 0.72 -0.79
CA ILE A 65 -24.80 0.12 0.09
C ILE A 65 -25.57 1.26 0.72
N GLU A 66 -26.74 1.56 0.18
CA GLU A 66 -27.64 2.56 0.75
C GLU A 66 -28.41 1.96 1.94
N GLY A 67 -28.21 2.54 3.11
CA GLY A 67 -28.91 2.13 4.32
C GLY A 67 -30.40 2.54 4.31
N GLY A 68 -31.19 1.88 5.16
CA GLY A 68 -32.62 2.14 5.28
C GLY A 68 -32.99 3.45 5.98
N LYS A 69 -32.02 4.20 6.49
CA LYS A 69 -32.20 5.45 7.22
C LYS A 69 -31.21 6.50 6.77
N PRO A 70 -31.55 7.81 6.80
CA PRO A 70 -30.59 8.87 6.55
C PRO A 70 -29.42 8.80 7.53
N GLY A 71 -28.22 9.13 7.05
CA GLY A 71 -27.01 9.16 7.86
C GLY A 71 -25.80 9.54 7.04
N LYS A 72 -24.64 9.35 7.62
CA LYS A 72 -23.32 9.67 7.05
C LYS A 72 -22.90 8.66 5.99
N THR A 73 -21.98 9.06 5.10
CA THR A 73 -21.36 8.16 4.15
C THR A 73 -19.94 7.80 4.59
N ILE A 74 -19.60 6.50 4.63
CA ILE A 74 -18.24 6.04 4.91
C ILE A 74 -17.71 5.14 3.80
N GLY A 75 -16.37 5.11 3.65
CA GLY A 75 -15.66 4.23 2.75
C GLY A 75 -14.97 3.08 3.49
N LEU A 76 -15.05 1.88 2.93
CA LEU A 76 -14.28 0.71 3.36
C LEU A 76 -13.45 0.21 2.18
N ARG A 77 -12.11 0.12 2.33
CA ARG A 77 -11.19 -0.20 1.23
C ARG A 77 -10.52 -1.55 1.40
N ALA A 78 -10.43 -2.28 0.31
CA ALA A 78 -9.46 -3.36 0.09
C ALA A 78 -8.87 -3.26 -1.33
N ASP A 79 -7.59 -3.55 -1.43
CA ASP A 79 -6.84 -3.74 -2.66
C ASP A 79 -6.95 -5.18 -3.17
N PHE A 80 -6.60 -5.43 -4.46
CA PHE A 80 -6.72 -6.77 -5.02
C PHE A 80 -5.64 -7.17 -6.05
N ASP A 81 -4.59 -6.38 -6.21
CA ASP A 81 -3.48 -6.69 -7.10
C ASP A 81 -2.44 -7.62 -6.49
N ALA A 82 -1.58 -8.21 -7.32
CA ALA A 82 -0.52 -9.12 -6.94
C ALA A 82 0.84 -8.67 -7.51
N LEU A 83 1.89 -9.34 -7.07
CA LEU A 83 3.29 -8.99 -7.32
C LEU A 83 3.96 -9.92 -8.33
N PRO A 84 4.98 -9.42 -9.10
CA PRO A 84 5.76 -10.24 -10.01
C PRO A 84 6.80 -11.09 -9.25
N ILE A 85 6.31 -12.05 -8.47
CA ILE A 85 7.11 -12.92 -7.59
C ILE A 85 6.83 -14.37 -7.95
N LEU A 86 7.89 -15.17 -8.12
CA LEU A 86 7.78 -16.61 -8.24
C LEU A 86 7.54 -17.23 -6.87
N GLU A 87 6.36 -17.80 -6.67
CA GLU A 87 5.97 -18.36 -5.39
C GLU A 87 6.78 -19.62 -5.02
N GLU A 88 7.31 -19.65 -3.79
CA GLU A 88 8.06 -20.75 -3.20
C GLU A 88 7.38 -21.37 -1.98
N THR A 89 6.08 -21.12 -1.77
CA THR A 89 5.32 -21.78 -0.70
C THR A 89 4.97 -23.23 -1.07
N GLU A 90 4.57 -24.04 -0.09
CA GLU A 90 4.12 -25.42 -0.28
C GLU A 90 2.59 -25.56 -0.06
N VAL A 91 1.86 -24.43 -0.07
CA VAL A 91 0.40 -24.45 0.14
C VAL A 91 -0.32 -25.15 -1.03
N PRO A 92 -1.42 -25.86 -0.77
CA PRO A 92 -2.14 -26.61 -1.82
C PRO A 92 -2.85 -25.68 -2.84
N PHE A 93 -2.98 -24.39 -2.53
CA PHE A 93 -3.60 -23.36 -3.35
C PHE A 93 -2.56 -22.36 -3.92
N ARG A 94 -1.35 -22.82 -4.24
CA ARG A 94 -0.32 -22.00 -4.89
C ARG A 94 -0.81 -21.34 -6.16
N SER A 95 -0.20 -20.20 -6.48
CA SER A 95 -0.43 -19.50 -7.73
C SER A 95 -0.33 -20.42 -8.94
N LYS A 96 -1.32 -20.34 -9.83
CA LYS A 96 -1.34 -20.98 -11.15
C LYS A 96 -0.77 -20.09 -12.25
N ASN A 97 -0.44 -18.85 -11.93
CA ASN A 97 0.18 -17.88 -12.83
C ASN A 97 1.67 -17.78 -12.48
N GLU A 98 2.52 -18.52 -13.22
CA GLU A 98 3.96 -18.57 -12.96
C GLU A 98 4.58 -17.15 -12.93
N GLY A 99 5.35 -16.86 -11.89
CA GLY A 99 5.99 -15.57 -11.69
C GLY A 99 5.07 -14.48 -11.14
N VAL A 100 3.83 -14.80 -10.74
CA VAL A 100 2.91 -13.86 -10.09
C VAL A 100 2.40 -14.47 -8.79
N MET A 101 2.39 -13.70 -7.70
CA MET A 101 1.97 -14.16 -6.38
C MET A 101 1.28 -13.06 -5.58
N HIS A 102 0.23 -13.40 -4.84
CA HIS A 102 -0.26 -12.55 -3.75
C HIS A 102 0.70 -12.65 -2.55
N ALA A 103 1.76 -11.85 -2.58
CA ALA A 103 2.77 -11.82 -1.51
C ALA A 103 2.64 -10.63 -0.56
N CYS A 104 1.51 -9.90 -0.63
CA CYS A 104 1.20 -8.79 0.28
C CYS A 104 -0.11 -8.98 1.08
N GLY A 105 -0.90 -10.02 0.75
CA GLY A 105 -2.13 -10.34 1.48
C GLY A 105 -3.40 -9.71 0.91
N HIS A 106 -3.33 -9.12 -0.29
CA HIS A 106 -4.48 -8.46 -0.95
C HIS A 106 -5.60 -9.46 -1.32
N ASP A 107 -5.26 -10.72 -1.54
CA ASP A 107 -6.21 -11.83 -1.61
C ASP A 107 -7.06 -11.96 -0.33
N GLY A 108 -6.42 -11.79 0.83
CA GLY A 108 -7.08 -11.77 2.13
C GLY A 108 -7.90 -10.50 2.36
N HIS A 109 -7.37 -9.32 1.97
CA HIS A 109 -8.07 -8.04 2.08
C HIS A 109 -9.38 -8.06 1.28
N THR A 110 -9.32 -8.51 0.04
CA THR A 110 -10.51 -8.67 -0.82
C THR A 110 -11.47 -9.70 -0.25
N ALA A 111 -10.98 -10.85 0.24
CA ALA A 111 -11.82 -11.93 0.72
C ALA A 111 -12.67 -11.53 1.94
N TYR A 112 -12.05 -10.91 2.96
CA TYR A 112 -12.82 -10.50 4.13
C TYR A 112 -13.81 -9.38 3.80
N LEU A 113 -13.41 -8.42 2.93
CA LEU A 113 -14.26 -7.28 2.61
C LEU A 113 -15.47 -7.70 1.77
N LEU A 114 -15.34 -8.63 0.84
CA LEU A 114 -16.47 -9.18 0.07
C LEU A 114 -17.53 -9.80 0.99
N VAL A 115 -17.12 -10.65 1.93
CA VAL A 115 -18.05 -11.31 2.84
C VAL A 115 -18.67 -10.29 3.82
N LEU A 116 -17.88 -9.34 4.35
CA LEU A 116 -18.41 -8.26 5.18
C LEU A 116 -19.43 -7.42 4.42
N ALA A 117 -19.12 -7.02 3.19
CA ALA A 117 -20.03 -6.24 2.36
C ALA A 117 -21.37 -6.96 2.15
N ASP A 118 -21.34 -8.27 1.85
CA ASP A 118 -22.56 -9.04 1.68
C ASP A 118 -23.39 -9.15 2.97
N CYS A 119 -22.73 -9.29 4.12
CA CYS A 119 -23.44 -9.25 5.40
C CYS A 119 -24.09 -7.88 5.65
N LEU A 120 -23.39 -6.78 5.30
CA LEU A 120 -23.93 -5.43 5.41
C LEU A 120 -25.12 -5.19 4.46
N ILE A 121 -25.04 -5.72 3.22
CA ILE A 121 -26.15 -5.67 2.25
C ILE A 121 -27.40 -6.34 2.81
N GLN A 122 -27.26 -7.52 3.42
CA GLN A 122 -28.39 -8.25 4.01
C GLN A 122 -29.01 -7.50 5.21
N LEU A 123 -28.25 -6.64 5.87
CA LEU A 123 -28.68 -5.85 7.02
C LEU A 123 -28.97 -4.38 6.70
N LYS A 124 -28.89 -3.98 5.43
CA LYS A 124 -28.92 -2.56 5.02
C LYS A 124 -30.17 -1.79 5.49
N SER A 125 -31.31 -2.46 5.60
CA SER A 125 -32.53 -1.81 6.10
C SER A 125 -32.41 -1.24 7.53
N SER A 126 -31.47 -1.77 8.30
CA SER A 126 -31.18 -1.33 9.67
C SER A 126 -30.01 -0.33 9.74
N LEU A 127 -29.25 -0.16 8.66
CA LEU A 127 -28.11 0.76 8.59
C LEU A 127 -28.59 2.21 8.40
N PRO A 128 -28.09 3.16 9.18
CA PRO A 128 -28.20 4.58 8.87
C PRO A 128 -27.06 4.99 7.91
N GLY A 129 -27.40 5.85 6.93
CA GLY A 129 -26.40 6.38 5.98
C GLY A 129 -26.00 5.41 4.88
N THR A 130 -24.83 5.64 4.30
CA THR A 130 -24.34 4.91 3.12
C THR A 130 -22.93 4.35 3.38
N ILE A 131 -22.70 3.13 2.93
CA ILE A 131 -21.35 2.53 2.94
C ILE A 131 -20.88 2.33 1.49
N LYS A 132 -19.75 2.91 1.15
CA LYS A 132 -19.07 2.66 -0.13
C LYS A 132 -17.94 1.66 0.08
N ILE A 133 -18.08 0.49 -0.52
CA ILE A 133 -17.03 -0.51 -0.57
C ILE A 133 -16.12 -0.18 -1.73
N ILE A 134 -14.85 0.02 -1.45
CA ILE A 134 -13.83 0.41 -2.42
C ILE A 134 -12.95 -0.80 -2.67
N HIS A 135 -13.18 -1.48 -3.81
CA HIS A 135 -12.26 -2.50 -4.29
C HIS A 135 -11.26 -1.83 -5.22
N GLN A 136 -10.02 -1.76 -4.78
CA GLN A 136 -8.99 -0.99 -5.43
C GLN A 136 -7.99 -1.89 -6.16
N HIS A 137 -7.72 -1.58 -7.41
CA HIS A 137 -6.65 -2.15 -8.22
C HIS A 137 -5.30 -1.47 -7.94
N ALA A 138 -4.20 -2.10 -8.36
CA ALA A 138 -2.87 -1.52 -8.54
C ALA A 138 -2.33 -0.71 -7.34
N GLU A 139 -2.34 -1.29 -6.13
CA GLU A 139 -1.69 -0.66 -4.96
C GLU A 139 -0.17 -0.71 -5.08
N GLU A 140 0.39 -1.80 -5.61
CA GLU A 140 1.82 -2.11 -5.59
C GLU A 140 2.66 -1.32 -6.61
N VAL A 141 2.02 -0.71 -7.60
CA VAL A 141 2.71 -0.02 -8.71
C VAL A 141 2.22 1.40 -8.87
N PRO A 142 3.08 2.43 -8.65
CA PRO A 142 2.73 3.82 -8.91
C PRO A 142 2.25 4.08 -10.35
N PRO A 143 1.32 5.01 -10.53
CA PRO A 143 0.79 5.99 -9.56
C PRO A 143 -0.27 5.45 -8.61
N GLY A 144 -0.54 4.14 -8.59
CA GLY A 144 -1.55 3.50 -7.77
C GLY A 144 -2.97 3.66 -8.30
N GLY A 145 -3.86 2.76 -7.85
CA GLY A 145 -5.28 2.84 -8.17
C GLY A 145 -5.99 3.90 -7.34
N ALA A 146 -5.57 4.12 -6.09
CA ALA A 146 -6.23 5.04 -5.17
C ALA A 146 -6.30 6.47 -5.70
N LYS A 147 -5.19 7.00 -6.23
CA LYS A 147 -5.13 8.36 -6.79
C LYS A 147 -6.23 8.60 -7.81
N SER A 148 -6.32 7.72 -8.80
CA SER A 148 -7.30 7.87 -9.89
C SER A 148 -8.75 7.66 -9.44
N ILE A 149 -8.98 6.81 -8.44
CA ILE A 149 -10.30 6.64 -7.81
C ILE A 149 -10.71 7.92 -7.08
N VAL A 150 -9.82 8.53 -6.31
CA VAL A 150 -10.07 9.81 -5.61
C VAL A 150 -10.33 10.93 -6.64
N GLU A 151 -9.50 11.04 -7.67
CA GLU A 151 -9.64 12.06 -8.73
C GLU A 151 -10.92 11.93 -9.55
N SER A 152 -11.55 10.75 -9.57
CA SER A 152 -12.84 10.55 -10.25
C SER A 152 -14.01 11.26 -9.56
N GLY A 153 -13.86 11.69 -8.30
CA GLY A 153 -14.90 12.36 -7.52
C GLY A 153 -15.99 11.44 -6.96
N VAL A 154 -15.95 10.14 -7.24
CA VAL A 154 -16.98 9.17 -6.79
C VAL A 154 -17.04 9.02 -5.26
N LEU A 155 -16.01 9.49 -4.55
CA LEU A 155 -15.88 9.42 -3.10
C LEU A 155 -15.98 10.79 -2.40
N ASP A 156 -16.37 11.85 -3.09
CA ASP A 156 -16.38 13.23 -2.54
C ASP A 156 -17.38 13.44 -1.40
N ASP A 157 -18.35 12.53 -1.24
CA ASP A 157 -19.36 12.52 -0.18
C ASP A 157 -18.94 11.74 1.07
N LEU A 158 -17.75 11.15 1.12
CA LEU A 158 -17.29 10.42 2.30
C LEU A 158 -16.99 11.35 3.48
N GLU A 159 -17.53 11.00 4.65
CA GLU A 159 -17.19 11.65 5.92
C GLU A 159 -16.05 10.96 6.67
N ALA A 160 -15.83 9.68 6.40
CA ALA A 160 -14.69 8.92 6.90
C ALA A 160 -14.34 7.77 5.96
N VAL A 161 -13.06 7.34 5.96
CA VAL A 161 -12.59 6.19 5.21
C VAL A 161 -11.73 5.28 6.08
N PHE A 162 -11.93 3.97 5.94
CA PHE A 162 -11.23 2.95 6.71
C PHE A 162 -10.67 1.87 5.80
N GLY A 163 -9.47 1.40 6.13
CA GLY A 163 -8.81 0.27 5.49
C GLY A 163 -7.99 -0.51 6.49
N THR A 164 -7.66 -1.74 6.14
CA THR A 164 -6.79 -2.59 6.96
C THR A 164 -5.74 -3.29 6.10
N HIS A 165 -4.59 -3.60 6.72
CA HIS A 165 -3.56 -4.42 6.11
C HIS A 165 -3.22 -5.63 6.99
N LEU A 166 -3.05 -6.79 6.36
CA LEU A 166 -2.59 -8.02 7.01
C LEU A 166 -1.07 -7.97 7.23
N PHE A 167 -0.63 -8.12 8.48
CA PHE A 167 0.77 -7.92 8.87
C PHE A 167 1.36 -9.18 9.51
N PRO A 168 2.25 -9.92 8.83
CA PRO A 168 2.73 -11.23 9.28
C PRO A 168 3.73 -11.18 10.45
N SER A 169 4.21 -9.99 10.85
CA SER A 169 5.07 -9.83 12.04
C SER A 169 4.32 -10.00 13.35
N HIS A 170 3.01 -9.92 13.34
CA HIS A 170 2.14 -9.99 14.50
C HIS A 170 1.20 -11.19 14.42
N PRO A 171 0.92 -11.89 15.52
CA PRO A 171 0.02 -13.03 15.52
C PRO A 171 -1.43 -12.62 15.28
N ALA A 172 -2.24 -13.54 14.77
CA ALA A 172 -3.68 -13.38 14.68
C ALA A 172 -4.29 -13.11 16.07
N GLY A 173 -5.13 -12.08 16.15
CA GLY A 173 -5.69 -11.54 17.39
C GLY A 173 -5.03 -10.27 17.88
N GLU A 174 -3.88 -9.89 17.35
CA GLU A 174 -3.34 -8.55 17.56
C GLU A 174 -3.83 -7.61 16.47
N VAL A 175 -4.41 -6.48 16.88
CA VAL A 175 -4.86 -5.41 15.99
C VAL A 175 -4.04 -4.17 16.30
N GLY A 176 -3.35 -3.66 15.27
CA GLY A 176 -2.45 -2.51 15.39
C GLY A 176 -3.09 -1.23 14.88
N TYR A 177 -2.87 -0.13 15.58
CA TYR A 177 -3.21 1.22 15.12
C TYR A 177 -1.99 2.14 15.22
N ARG A 178 -2.01 3.23 14.45
CA ARG A 178 -1.01 4.29 14.57
C ARG A 178 -1.67 5.65 14.27
N SER A 179 -1.57 6.59 15.21
CA SER A 179 -2.06 7.95 15.02
C SER A 179 -1.02 8.82 14.33
N GLY A 180 -1.46 9.69 13.44
CA GLY A 180 -0.55 10.52 12.65
C GLY A 180 0.15 9.73 11.56
N TYR A 181 1.40 10.04 11.28
CA TYR A 181 2.18 9.35 10.26
C TYR A 181 2.37 7.88 10.61
N SER A 182 1.93 7.01 9.68
CA SER A 182 1.90 5.56 9.85
C SER A 182 2.84 4.84 8.89
N MET A 183 2.85 5.24 7.61
CA MET A 183 3.73 4.67 6.59
C MET A 183 4.43 5.79 5.80
N ALA A 184 5.61 5.48 5.27
CA ALA A 184 6.45 6.47 4.57
C ALA A 184 5.87 6.82 3.20
N GLY A 185 6.05 8.08 2.80
CA GLY A 185 5.96 8.49 1.42
C GLY A 185 7.16 8.00 0.62
N ARG A 186 6.98 7.96 -0.70
CA ARG A 186 7.98 7.46 -1.63
C ARG A 186 8.22 8.44 -2.78
N THR A 187 9.45 8.46 -3.28
CA THR A 187 9.81 9.13 -4.53
C THR A 187 10.83 8.28 -5.29
N TYR A 188 10.55 8.02 -6.54
CA TYR A 188 11.53 7.48 -7.48
C TYR A 188 12.32 8.61 -8.10
N PHE A 189 13.64 8.42 -8.30
CA PHE A 189 14.42 9.30 -9.14
C PHE A 189 15.34 8.54 -10.09
N LYS A 190 15.62 9.17 -11.24
CA LYS A 190 16.54 8.68 -12.24
C LYS A 190 17.48 9.81 -12.66
N LEU A 191 18.78 9.57 -12.62
CA LEU A 191 19.80 10.51 -12.98
C LEU A 191 20.63 9.97 -14.15
N GLY A 192 20.51 10.60 -15.30
CA GLY A 192 21.42 10.40 -16.43
C GLY A 192 22.61 11.37 -16.32
N ILE A 193 23.84 10.87 -16.44
CA ILE A 193 25.06 11.69 -16.50
C ILE A 193 25.73 11.46 -17.84
N LYS A 194 25.94 12.55 -18.60
CA LYS A 194 26.60 12.55 -19.90
C LYS A 194 27.88 13.38 -19.83
N GLY A 195 29.00 12.70 -20.01
CA GLY A 195 30.32 13.30 -20.12
C GLY A 195 30.89 13.19 -21.55
N VAL A 196 32.21 13.07 -21.64
CA VAL A 196 32.95 12.86 -22.88
C VAL A 196 33.78 11.57 -22.77
N GLY A 197 33.46 10.58 -23.59
CA GLY A 197 34.17 9.30 -23.63
C GLY A 197 35.55 9.41 -24.28
N GLY A 198 36.40 8.41 -23.99
CA GLY A 198 37.76 8.42 -24.54
C GLY A 198 38.54 7.14 -24.30
N HIS A 199 39.77 7.14 -24.73
CA HIS A 199 40.69 6.05 -24.48
C HIS A 199 41.15 6.06 -23.02
N GLY A 200 41.12 4.92 -22.32
CA GLY A 200 41.43 4.82 -20.89
C GLY A 200 42.82 5.33 -20.50
N SER A 201 43.77 5.37 -21.44
CA SER A 201 45.11 5.95 -21.20
C SER A 201 45.19 7.47 -21.42
N SER A 202 44.12 8.12 -21.88
CA SER A 202 44.10 9.54 -22.22
C SER A 202 42.97 10.30 -21.51
N PRO A 203 42.92 10.22 -20.16
CA PRO A 203 41.78 10.79 -19.38
C PRO A 203 41.71 12.34 -19.48
N HIS A 204 42.79 13.02 -19.81
CA HIS A 204 42.86 14.47 -20.00
C HIS A 204 42.09 14.98 -21.23
N LEU A 205 41.59 14.07 -22.09
CA LEU A 205 40.77 14.36 -23.27
C LEU A 205 39.30 13.95 -23.08
N ALA A 206 38.91 13.56 -21.86
CA ALA A 206 37.61 13.00 -21.57
C ALA A 206 37.01 13.61 -20.28
N ASN A 207 35.67 13.52 -20.13
CA ASN A 207 34.96 13.83 -18.89
C ASN A 207 34.26 12.54 -18.44
N ASP A 208 34.81 11.89 -17.43
CA ASP A 208 34.44 10.51 -17.05
C ASP A 208 33.10 10.49 -16.28
N ALA A 209 32.08 9.96 -16.95
CA ALA A 209 30.75 9.86 -16.37
C ALA A 209 30.69 8.88 -15.17
N ILE A 210 31.52 7.82 -15.14
CA ILE A 210 31.58 6.88 -14.01
C ILE A 210 32.15 7.57 -12.76
N VAL A 211 33.22 8.35 -12.92
CA VAL A 211 33.80 9.12 -11.81
C VAL A 211 32.75 10.12 -11.25
N ALA A 212 32.14 10.91 -12.15
CA ALA A 212 31.10 11.87 -11.76
C ALA A 212 29.93 11.20 -11.00
N GLY A 213 29.44 10.06 -11.51
CA GLY A 213 28.36 9.30 -10.85
C GLY A 213 28.78 8.71 -9.50
N SER A 214 30.01 8.25 -9.36
CA SER A 214 30.53 7.76 -8.07
C SER A 214 30.58 8.85 -7.01
N HIS A 215 30.92 10.09 -7.40
CA HIS A 215 30.85 11.27 -6.51
C HIS A 215 29.41 11.62 -6.16
N PHE A 216 28.46 11.55 -7.11
CA PHE A 216 27.05 11.72 -6.82
C PHE A 216 26.56 10.71 -5.76
N VAL A 217 26.86 9.41 -5.93
CA VAL A 217 26.45 8.35 -4.97
C VAL A 217 26.96 8.64 -3.57
N THR A 218 28.21 9.11 -3.45
CA THR A 218 28.81 9.46 -2.16
C THR A 218 28.17 10.75 -1.58
N ALA A 219 28.04 11.77 -2.41
CA ALA A 219 27.50 13.07 -1.97
C ALA A 219 26.06 13.00 -1.52
N VAL A 220 25.20 12.22 -2.22
CA VAL A 220 23.77 12.12 -1.90
C VAL A 220 23.50 11.53 -0.50
N GLN A 221 24.41 10.69 0.03
CA GLN A 221 24.31 10.19 1.40
C GLN A 221 24.36 11.30 2.45
N THR A 222 24.99 12.43 2.11
CA THR A 222 25.06 13.58 3.01
C THR A 222 23.73 14.32 3.17
N VAL A 223 22.78 14.12 2.29
CA VAL A 223 21.44 14.69 2.41
C VAL A 223 20.82 14.24 3.72
N ILE A 224 20.79 12.93 3.98
CA ILE A 224 20.25 12.37 5.22
C ILE A 224 21.16 12.67 6.40
N SER A 225 22.46 12.38 6.27
CA SER A 225 23.37 12.44 7.42
C SER A 225 23.77 13.85 7.83
N ARG A 226 23.65 14.88 6.98
CA ARG A 226 24.16 16.26 7.23
C ARG A 226 23.14 17.36 6.99
N ARG A 227 21.98 17.09 6.34
CA ARG A 227 21.00 18.12 6.00
C ARG A 227 19.65 17.90 6.65
N LEU A 228 19.25 16.62 6.84
CA LEU A 228 18.02 16.28 7.52
C LEU A 228 18.19 16.47 9.05
N ASN A 229 17.13 16.94 9.71
CA ASN A 229 17.07 16.98 11.16
C ASN A 229 17.19 15.53 11.71
N PRO A 230 18.04 15.27 12.71
CA PRO A 230 18.24 13.92 13.26
C PRO A 230 16.99 13.21 13.81
N PHE A 231 15.93 13.96 14.10
CA PHE A 231 14.65 13.43 14.58
C PHE A 231 13.65 13.16 13.46
N ASP A 232 13.96 13.59 12.22
CA ASP A 232 13.10 13.35 11.08
C ASP A 232 13.51 12.06 10.37
N MET A 233 12.53 11.32 9.84
CA MET A 233 12.79 10.11 9.09
C MET A 233 12.94 10.41 7.59
N GLY A 234 14.07 10.01 7.04
CA GLY A 234 14.34 10.05 5.59
C GLY A 234 15.36 8.99 5.20
N VAL A 235 15.19 8.45 3.99
CA VAL A 235 16.11 7.47 3.39
C VAL A 235 16.35 7.88 1.93
N VAL A 236 17.59 7.78 1.46
CA VAL A 236 17.95 7.86 0.04
C VAL A 236 18.77 6.62 -0.31
N THR A 237 18.21 5.80 -1.18
CA THR A 237 18.86 4.55 -1.64
C THR A 237 19.20 4.69 -3.12
N ILE A 238 20.43 4.31 -3.49
CA ILE A 238 20.80 4.07 -4.88
C ILE A 238 20.60 2.58 -5.14
N GLY A 239 19.60 2.25 -5.95
CA GLY A 239 19.25 0.87 -6.28
C GLY A 239 19.92 0.35 -7.55
N SER A 240 20.28 1.24 -8.47
CA SER A 240 20.93 0.89 -9.74
C SER A 240 21.98 1.92 -10.11
N PHE A 241 23.08 1.41 -10.68
CA PHE A 241 24.15 2.21 -11.29
C PHE A 241 24.58 1.49 -12.57
N ASP A 242 24.09 1.93 -13.73
CA ASP A 242 24.45 1.36 -15.02
C ASP A 242 25.54 2.19 -15.72
N GLY A 243 26.77 1.71 -15.60
CA GLY A 243 27.95 2.25 -16.26
C GLY A 243 28.71 1.19 -17.06
N LYS A 244 28.07 0.08 -17.44
CA LYS A 244 28.72 -1.03 -18.16
C LYS A 244 29.37 -0.56 -19.44
N GLY A 245 30.65 -0.96 -19.64
CA GLY A 245 31.46 -0.63 -20.80
C GLY A 245 32.68 -1.56 -20.92
N SER A 246 33.64 -1.20 -21.74
CA SER A 246 34.93 -1.91 -21.88
C SER A 246 35.93 -1.36 -20.87
N PHE A 247 36.81 -2.24 -20.33
CA PHE A 247 37.77 -1.91 -19.25
C PHE A 247 38.78 -0.81 -19.61
N ASN A 248 39.01 -0.56 -20.87
CA ASN A 248 39.99 0.39 -21.38
C ASN A 248 39.38 1.61 -22.10
N VAL A 249 38.08 1.84 -21.92
CA VAL A 249 37.31 2.96 -22.49
C VAL A 249 36.67 3.78 -21.39
N ILE A 250 36.92 5.09 -21.37
CA ILE A 250 36.24 6.03 -20.49
C ILE A 250 34.79 6.15 -20.95
N LYS A 251 33.88 5.90 -20.05
CA LYS A 251 32.44 5.91 -20.33
C LYS A 251 31.91 7.33 -20.48
N ASP A 252 31.18 7.56 -21.55
CA ASP A 252 30.58 8.85 -21.87
C ASP A 252 29.18 9.07 -21.22
N ARG A 253 28.48 8.00 -20.86
CA ARG A 253 27.14 8.07 -20.25
C ARG A 253 26.92 6.97 -19.24
N ILE A 254 26.28 7.34 -18.14
CA ILE A 254 25.79 6.40 -17.12
C ILE A 254 24.37 6.76 -16.72
N GLU A 255 23.71 5.82 -16.07
CA GLU A 255 22.37 5.98 -15.50
C GLU A 255 22.36 5.48 -14.06
N ILE A 256 21.73 6.26 -13.17
CA ILE A 256 21.58 5.93 -11.75
C ILE A 256 20.10 6.01 -11.41
N GLU A 257 19.59 5.00 -10.71
CA GLU A 257 18.21 5.01 -10.20
C GLU A 257 18.21 4.89 -8.68
N GLY A 258 17.28 5.60 -8.04
CA GLY A 258 17.18 5.61 -6.60
C GLY A 258 15.76 5.76 -6.08
N ASP A 259 15.63 5.42 -4.80
CA ASP A 259 14.41 5.46 -4.02
C ASP A 259 14.60 6.40 -2.83
N VAL A 260 13.62 7.27 -2.59
CA VAL A 260 13.56 8.19 -1.45
C VAL A 260 12.36 7.82 -0.59
N ARG A 261 12.57 7.73 0.73
CA ARG A 261 11.49 7.54 1.70
C ARG A 261 11.48 8.69 2.69
N TYR A 262 10.30 9.12 3.12
CA TYR A 262 10.10 10.24 4.02
C TYR A 262 8.77 10.12 4.77
N MET A 263 8.66 10.78 5.94
CA MET A 263 7.42 10.78 6.73
C MET A 263 6.63 12.07 6.62
N THR A 264 7.24 13.17 6.16
CA THR A 264 6.56 14.46 6.04
C THR A 264 6.85 15.09 4.69
N GLU A 265 5.95 15.94 4.23
CA GLU A 265 6.14 16.69 2.99
C GLU A 265 7.36 17.63 3.07
N GLU A 266 7.60 18.24 4.24
CA GLU A 266 8.77 19.10 4.45
C GLU A 266 10.08 18.34 4.28
N THR A 267 10.14 17.10 4.78
CA THR A 267 11.30 16.21 4.59
C THR A 267 11.49 15.88 3.10
N GLN A 268 10.43 15.57 2.39
CA GLN A 268 10.46 15.32 0.94
C GLN A 268 11.00 16.53 0.18
N GLN A 269 10.48 17.72 0.45
CA GLN A 269 10.91 18.96 -0.19
C GLN A 269 12.38 19.27 0.09
N LEU A 270 12.86 19.04 1.32
CA LEU A 270 14.26 19.17 1.67
C LEU A 270 15.14 18.22 0.86
N ILE A 271 14.79 16.93 0.84
CA ILE A 271 15.57 15.91 0.11
C ILE A 271 15.60 16.24 -1.38
N ASN A 272 14.47 16.58 -1.98
CA ASN A 272 14.36 17.01 -3.37
C ASN A 272 15.31 18.18 -3.69
N LYS A 273 15.23 19.26 -2.91
CA LYS A 273 16.09 20.43 -3.05
C LYS A 273 17.57 20.07 -2.96
N GLU A 274 17.96 19.25 -2.00
CA GLU A 274 19.35 18.88 -1.80
C GLU A 274 19.88 17.96 -2.90
N ILE A 275 19.07 17.01 -3.41
CA ILE A 275 19.46 16.18 -4.56
C ILE A 275 19.71 17.06 -5.78
N HIS A 276 18.81 17.99 -6.11
CA HIS A 276 19.02 18.93 -7.24
C HIS A 276 20.28 19.77 -7.05
N ARG A 277 20.56 20.22 -5.82
CA ARG A 277 21.77 20.99 -5.52
C ARG A 277 23.05 20.17 -5.74
N ILE A 278 23.03 18.90 -5.32
CA ILE A 278 24.17 17.98 -5.54
C ILE A 278 24.37 17.73 -7.05
N VAL A 279 23.29 17.45 -7.78
CA VAL A 279 23.35 17.25 -9.25
C VAL A 279 24.02 18.47 -9.93
N LYS A 280 23.62 19.69 -9.54
CA LYS A 280 24.24 20.91 -10.08
C LYS A 280 25.73 21.04 -9.70
N GLY A 281 26.11 20.56 -8.52
CA GLY A 281 27.50 20.49 -8.08
C GLY A 281 28.31 19.52 -8.97
N ILE A 282 27.78 18.34 -9.23
CA ILE A 282 28.42 17.32 -10.11
C ILE A 282 28.62 17.85 -11.53
N GLU A 283 27.61 18.52 -12.11
CA GLU A 283 27.76 19.15 -13.42
C GLU A 283 28.95 20.12 -13.48
N THR A 284 29.08 20.95 -12.43
CA THR A 284 30.13 21.98 -12.38
C THR A 284 31.50 21.38 -12.08
N GLU A 285 31.61 20.40 -11.19
CA GLU A 285 32.86 19.81 -10.74
C GLU A 285 33.50 18.92 -11.82
N PHE A 286 32.68 18.18 -12.59
CA PHE A 286 33.16 17.20 -13.55
C PHE A 286 32.99 17.64 -15.02
N ASP A 287 32.44 18.83 -15.27
CA ASP A 287 32.13 19.34 -16.62
C ASP A 287 31.29 18.31 -17.41
N VAL A 288 30.21 17.85 -16.82
CA VAL A 288 29.26 16.88 -17.40
C VAL A 288 27.85 17.50 -17.47
N GLN A 289 26.98 16.88 -18.26
CA GLN A 289 25.55 17.20 -18.32
C GLN A 289 24.77 16.17 -17.52
N CYS A 290 23.84 16.64 -16.70
CA CYS A 290 22.96 15.81 -15.87
C CYS A 290 21.48 16.00 -16.24
N GLU A 291 20.76 14.91 -16.39
CA GLU A 291 19.31 14.88 -16.57
C GLU A 291 18.70 14.17 -15.37
N LEU A 292 18.04 14.91 -14.48
CA LEU A 292 17.38 14.36 -13.30
C LEU A 292 15.86 14.31 -13.52
N LEU A 293 15.32 13.10 -13.48
CA LEU A 293 13.89 12.84 -13.31
C LEU A 293 13.65 12.57 -11.81
N TYR A 294 12.74 13.32 -11.19
CA TYR A 294 12.38 13.18 -9.78
C TYR A 294 10.86 13.09 -9.69
N MET A 295 10.33 11.92 -9.35
CA MET A 295 8.91 11.62 -9.39
C MET A 295 8.41 11.19 -8.01
N PRO A 296 7.81 12.09 -7.22
CA PRO A 296 7.02 11.68 -6.07
C PRO A 296 5.89 10.78 -6.53
N ASP A 297 5.74 9.63 -5.87
CA ASP A 297 4.64 8.71 -6.14
C ASP A 297 3.64 8.68 -4.98
N TYR A 298 3.84 7.88 -3.92
CA TYR A 298 2.89 7.86 -2.82
C TYR A 298 3.23 8.89 -1.73
N PRO A 299 2.26 9.73 -1.31
CA PRO A 299 2.46 10.58 -0.14
C PRO A 299 2.55 9.73 1.14
N PRO A 300 3.08 10.28 2.25
CA PRO A 300 3.06 9.59 3.53
C PRO A 300 1.63 9.27 3.97
N LEU A 301 1.40 8.06 4.46
CA LEU A 301 0.12 7.71 5.04
C LEU A 301 -0.04 8.39 6.40
N TYR A 302 -0.97 9.32 6.48
CA TYR A 302 -1.33 10.05 7.69
C TYR A 302 -2.72 9.66 8.17
N ASN A 303 -2.79 8.94 9.27
CA ASN A 303 -4.06 8.62 9.93
C ASN A 303 -4.57 9.82 10.75
N ASP A 304 -5.81 10.23 10.51
CA ASP A 304 -6.44 11.29 11.29
C ASP A 304 -6.46 10.92 12.78
N PRO A 305 -5.96 11.77 13.70
CA PRO A 305 -5.87 11.43 15.11
C PRO A 305 -7.22 11.15 15.77
N LYS A 306 -8.30 11.83 15.33
CA LYS A 306 -9.64 11.61 15.89
C LYS A 306 -10.22 10.29 15.40
N MET A 307 -10.06 9.99 14.10
CA MET A 307 -10.49 8.70 13.54
C MET A 307 -9.67 7.54 14.11
N THR A 308 -8.38 7.73 14.34
CA THR A 308 -7.54 6.71 14.99
C THR A 308 -7.97 6.45 16.43
N GLU A 309 -8.19 7.49 17.21
CA GLU A 309 -8.70 7.32 18.59
C GLU A 309 -10.10 6.68 18.61
N PHE A 310 -10.94 7.03 17.65
CA PHE A 310 -12.26 6.40 17.47
C PHE A 310 -12.12 4.90 17.15
N VAL A 311 -11.28 4.51 16.20
CA VAL A 311 -11.03 3.10 15.83
C VAL A 311 -10.46 2.34 17.03
N LYS A 312 -9.43 2.87 17.68
CA LYS A 312 -8.82 2.30 18.89
C LYS A 312 -9.89 2.01 19.97
N ASN A 313 -10.69 3.01 20.31
CA ASN A 313 -11.73 2.87 21.35
C ASN A 313 -12.80 1.86 20.93
N SER A 314 -13.20 1.86 19.66
CA SER A 314 -14.16 0.90 19.11
C SER A 314 -13.66 -0.55 19.27
N LEU A 315 -12.39 -0.78 18.96
CA LEU A 315 -11.76 -2.11 19.03
C LEU A 315 -11.46 -2.54 20.48
N GLN A 316 -10.99 -1.63 21.34
CA GLN A 316 -10.74 -1.93 22.75
C GLN A 316 -12.01 -2.26 23.53
N ASN A 317 -13.15 -1.67 23.13
CA ASN A 317 -14.46 -1.95 23.72
C ASN A 317 -15.15 -3.17 23.08
N MET A 318 -14.51 -3.82 22.09
CA MET A 318 -15.02 -5.03 21.49
C MET A 318 -14.71 -6.22 22.39
N ASN A 319 -15.76 -6.77 23.03
CA ASN A 319 -15.62 -7.97 23.85
C ASN A 319 -15.72 -9.22 22.95
N ASP A 320 -14.68 -9.48 22.15
CA ASP A 320 -14.61 -10.62 21.22
C ASP A 320 -13.37 -11.47 21.54
N PRO A 321 -13.50 -12.80 21.70
CA PRO A 321 -12.40 -13.68 22.09
C PRO A 321 -11.31 -13.79 21.00
N ASP A 322 -11.61 -13.48 19.75
CA ASP A 322 -10.65 -13.52 18.64
C ASP A 322 -9.72 -12.29 18.65
N ILE A 323 -10.13 -11.16 19.26
CA ILE A 323 -9.31 -9.96 19.41
C ILE A 323 -8.65 -9.96 20.79
N LYS A 324 -7.38 -10.33 20.82
CA LYS A 324 -6.61 -10.51 22.06
C LYS A 324 -5.99 -9.21 22.57
N GLN A 325 -5.51 -8.37 21.65
CA GLN A 325 -4.84 -7.12 21.98
C GLN A 325 -5.07 -6.06 20.90
N VAL A 326 -5.22 -4.81 21.32
CA VAL A 326 -5.27 -3.63 20.46
C VAL A 326 -4.08 -2.75 20.85
N LEU A 327 -3.09 -2.64 19.94
CA LEU A 327 -1.76 -2.12 20.22
C LEU A 327 -1.42 -0.94 19.32
N GLU A 328 -0.62 -0.01 19.83
CA GLU A 328 0.00 0.99 18.96
C GLU A 328 1.20 0.37 18.23
N PHE A 329 1.16 0.38 16.89
CA PHE A 329 2.26 -0.12 16.07
C PHE A 329 3.28 0.99 15.78
N PRO A 330 4.55 0.63 15.52
CA PRO A 330 5.56 1.60 15.07
C PRO A 330 5.20 2.15 13.68
N MET A 331 5.87 3.23 13.27
CA MET A 331 5.85 3.67 11.88
C MET A 331 6.55 2.64 10.98
N PHE A 332 6.03 2.45 9.78
CA PHE A 332 6.62 1.57 8.78
C PHE A 332 7.28 2.37 7.65
N SER A 333 8.40 1.88 7.16
CA SER A 333 9.13 2.49 6.04
C SER A 333 8.57 2.12 4.67
N GLY A 334 7.63 1.18 4.58
CA GLY A 334 6.83 0.91 3.39
C GLY A 334 5.94 2.09 3.03
N SER A 335 5.45 2.14 1.81
CA SER A 335 4.44 3.10 1.35
C SER A 335 3.11 2.39 1.07
N GLU A 336 2.02 3.16 1.10
CA GLU A 336 0.66 2.67 0.92
C GLU A 336 -0.18 3.77 0.28
N ASP A 337 -0.82 3.47 -0.84
CA ASP A 337 -1.58 4.46 -1.61
C ASP A 337 -2.96 4.80 -1.02
N PHE A 338 -3.39 4.10 0.05
CA PHE A 338 -4.49 4.55 0.90
C PHE A 338 -4.28 5.99 1.40
N SER A 339 -3.04 6.45 1.40
CA SER A 339 -2.68 7.84 1.70
C SER A 339 -3.47 8.86 0.89
N TYR A 340 -3.79 8.59 -0.38
CA TYR A 340 -4.62 9.48 -1.20
C TYR A 340 -6.05 9.63 -0.69
N TYR A 341 -6.66 8.55 -0.15
CA TYR A 341 -7.96 8.65 0.51
C TYR A 341 -7.86 9.45 1.80
N ALA A 342 -6.81 9.20 2.60
CA ALA A 342 -6.59 9.87 3.88
C ALA A 342 -6.27 11.36 3.74
N GLU A 343 -5.66 11.80 2.62
CA GLU A 343 -5.48 13.23 2.31
C GLU A 343 -6.81 13.93 2.01
N LYS A 344 -7.75 13.22 1.40
CA LYS A 344 -9.04 13.80 0.97
C LYS A 344 -10.09 13.74 2.07
N THR A 345 -10.09 12.67 2.86
CA THR A 345 -11.16 12.35 3.82
C THR A 345 -10.54 11.87 5.13
N PRO A 346 -11.00 12.36 6.30
CA PRO A 346 -10.52 11.84 7.58
C PRO A 346 -10.62 10.31 7.63
N GLY A 347 -9.51 9.63 7.88
CA GLY A 347 -9.46 8.17 7.81
C GLY A 347 -8.53 7.53 8.81
N CYS A 348 -8.67 6.24 8.95
CA CYS A 348 -7.76 5.40 9.70
C CYS A 348 -7.47 4.10 8.95
N PHE A 349 -6.21 3.90 8.66
CA PHE A 349 -5.66 2.64 8.17
C PHE A 349 -5.03 1.92 9.36
N PHE A 350 -5.48 0.69 9.63
CA PHE A 350 -5.02 -0.07 10.78
C PHE A 350 -4.59 -1.48 10.36
N TYR A 351 -3.99 -2.23 11.28
CA TYR A 351 -3.26 -3.43 10.94
C TYR A 351 -3.82 -4.66 11.64
N ILE A 352 -3.87 -5.78 10.94
CA ILE A 352 -4.31 -7.07 11.50
C ILE A 352 -3.12 -8.03 11.51
N GLY A 353 -2.75 -8.50 12.67
CA GLY A 353 -1.75 -9.54 12.80
C GLY A 353 -2.19 -10.83 12.09
N CYS A 354 -1.28 -11.42 11.30
CA CYS A 354 -1.58 -12.62 10.53
C CYS A 354 -0.40 -13.61 10.47
N LYS A 355 0.49 -13.58 11.48
CA LYS A 355 1.63 -14.51 11.55
C LYS A 355 1.13 -15.96 11.46
N PRO A 356 1.63 -16.78 10.50
CA PRO A 356 1.27 -18.17 10.40
C PRO A 356 1.56 -18.96 11.68
N LYS A 357 0.68 -19.89 12.03
CA LYS A 357 0.82 -20.70 13.26
C LYS A 357 1.99 -21.68 13.14
N GLY A 358 2.72 -21.86 14.23
CA GLY A 358 3.75 -22.90 14.35
C GLY A 358 5.03 -22.64 13.55
N VAL A 359 5.21 -21.44 12.97
CA VAL A 359 6.44 -21.09 12.27
C VAL A 359 7.41 -20.33 13.17
N GLU A 360 8.69 -20.77 13.18
CA GLU A 360 9.76 -20.04 13.86
C GLU A 360 10.18 -18.80 13.06
N LYS A 361 10.31 -18.95 11.75
CA LYS A 361 10.70 -17.88 10.83
C LYS A 361 9.50 -17.33 10.09
N VAL A 362 9.27 -16.03 10.27
CA VAL A 362 8.27 -15.28 9.53
C VAL A 362 8.88 -14.74 8.24
N TYR A 363 8.18 -14.91 7.14
CA TYR A 363 8.49 -14.26 5.88
C TYR A 363 7.56 -13.04 5.73
N PHE A 364 8.19 -11.87 5.56
CA PHE A 364 7.44 -10.62 5.43
C PHE A 364 6.75 -10.49 4.07
N ASN A 365 5.87 -9.49 3.95
CA ASN A 365 5.29 -9.08 2.69
C ASN A 365 6.37 -8.98 1.60
N HIS A 366 6.03 -9.31 0.36
CA HIS A 366 6.89 -9.37 -0.83
C HIS A 366 7.94 -10.49 -0.83
N HIS A 367 7.89 -11.42 0.11
CA HIS A 367 8.80 -12.58 0.09
C HIS A 367 8.15 -13.77 -0.65
N PRO A 368 8.90 -14.56 -1.48
CA PRO A 368 8.35 -15.73 -2.21
C PRO A 368 7.69 -16.79 -1.33
N LYS A 369 7.99 -16.81 -0.04
CA LYS A 369 7.41 -17.73 0.98
C LYS A 369 6.46 -17.01 1.94
N PHE A 370 5.92 -15.86 1.55
CA PHE A 370 4.89 -15.17 2.33
C PHE A 370 3.65 -16.04 2.46
N ASP A 371 3.08 -16.10 3.64
CA ASP A 371 1.80 -16.75 3.94
C ASP A 371 1.19 -16.11 5.20
N ILE A 372 -0.09 -16.35 5.41
CA ILE A 372 -0.87 -15.78 6.52
C ILE A 372 -1.58 -16.87 7.33
N ASP A 373 -1.83 -16.58 8.60
CA ASP A 373 -2.85 -17.29 9.38
C ASP A 373 -4.24 -16.88 8.87
N GLU A 374 -4.97 -17.79 8.26
CA GLU A 374 -6.29 -17.51 7.68
C GLU A 374 -7.36 -17.15 8.75
N ASP A 375 -7.10 -17.36 10.05
CA ASP A 375 -7.96 -16.84 11.12
C ASP A 375 -7.99 -15.31 11.12
N ALA A 376 -6.93 -14.66 10.61
CA ALA A 376 -6.86 -13.21 10.50
C ALA A 376 -7.97 -12.61 9.58
N LEU A 377 -8.51 -13.38 8.65
CA LEU A 377 -9.59 -12.93 7.78
C LEU A 377 -10.87 -12.61 8.57
N LEU A 378 -11.25 -13.50 9.47
CA LEU A 378 -12.40 -13.27 10.36
C LEU A 378 -12.14 -12.10 11.31
N ILE A 379 -10.91 -12.00 11.85
CA ILE A 379 -10.51 -10.90 12.74
C ILE A 379 -10.59 -9.56 12.01
N ALA A 380 -10.11 -9.50 10.77
CA ALA A 380 -10.21 -8.29 9.93
C ALA A 380 -11.68 -7.91 9.67
N ALA A 381 -12.50 -8.87 9.26
CA ALA A 381 -13.93 -8.66 9.02
C ALA A 381 -14.66 -8.15 10.28
N LYS A 382 -14.44 -8.78 11.43
CA LYS A 382 -15.02 -8.38 12.72
C LYS A 382 -14.51 -7.00 13.16
N SER A 383 -13.24 -6.71 12.98
CA SER A 383 -12.65 -5.41 13.34
C SER A 383 -13.27 -4.27 12.54
N VAL A 384 -13.37 -4.43 11.21
CA VAL A 384 -14.00 -3.43 10.35
C VAL A 384 -15.51 -3.33 10.65
N ALA A 385 -16.20 -4.47 10.85
CA ALA A 385 -17.61 -4.48 11.26
C ALA A 385 -17.85 -3.73 12.57
N GLN A 386 -16.93 -3.89 13.55
CA GLN A 386 -17.00 -3.15 14.82
C GLN A 386 -16.84 -1.65 14.60
N VAL A 387 -15.91 -1.22 13.76
CA VAL A 387 -15.73 0.20 13.41
C VAL A 387 -17.01 0.75 12.77
N VAL A 388 -17.59 0.02 11.80
CA VAL A 388 -18.87 0.38 11.17
C VAL A 388 -20.01 0.51 12.21
N CYS A 389 -20.16 -0.51 13.07
CA CYS A 389 -21.20 -0.49 14.09
C CYS A 389 -21.02 0.67 15.07
N SER A 390 -19.79 0.94 15.50
CA SER A 390 -19.50 2.08 16.37
C SER A 390 -19.75 3.42 15.70
N PHE A 391 -19.41 3.56 14.41
CA PHE A 391 -19.58 4.80 13.65
C PHE A 391 -21.05 5.18 13.51
N TYR A 392 -21.90 4.20 13.34
CA TYR A 392 -23.36 4.38 13.22
C TYR A 392 -24.12 4.15 14.52
N GLU A 393 -23.43 4.01 15.66
CA GLU A 393 -24.02 3.78 16.99
C GLU A 393 -25.02 2.61 16.99
N LEU A 394 -24.63 1.47 16.40
CA LEU A 394 -25.46 0.27 16.27
C LEU A 394 -25.15 -0.73 17.40
N ASP A 395 -26.21 -1.11 18.11
CA ASP A 395 -26.18 -2.14 19.18
C ASP A 395 -26.37 -3.58 18.64
#